data_e019f7efef296f6e7e03ffc7c598aae6
#
_entry.id   e019f7efef296f6e7e03ffc7c598aae6
#
_cell.length_a   1.000
_cell.length_b   1.000
_cell.length_c   1.000
_cell.angle_alpha   90.00
_cell.angle_beta   90.00
_cell.angle_gamma   90.00
#
_symmetry.space_group_name_H-M   'P 1'
#
loop_
_entity.id
_entity.type
_entity.pdbx_description
1 polymer ?
#
loop_
_entity_poly.entity_id
_entity_poly.type
_entity_poly.pdbx_seq_one_letter_code
_entity_poly.pdbx_strand_id
1 'polypeptide(L)'
;LQEAGYDVYGATMNQVDGQDLTEAQEMADFLGIPHKVIDVRKMYQDVVLSYFVDSYKNGITPNPCMMCDFKIKFGFFYDTVRAYFDCPYFATGHYARITYDGTRGKYQVEKAADIAKDQSYMMYHLTQDQLAHILFPLGRMYKKDTRRISEEKGLPTYNKAESQDICFLTSEKSYAEFLQNHAPEAFRPGNIIDTKGRILGRHKGLPFYTIGQRKGLGVSANAPQY
;
A
#
# COMPACT_ATOMS: atom_id res chain seq x y z
N LEU A 1 18.46 11.38 -3.61
CA LEU A 1 19.12 11.46 -2.29
C LEU A 1 20.65 11.48 -2.43
N GLN A 2 21.27 10.56 -3.19
CA GLN A 2 22.73 10.61 -3.45
C GLN A 2 23.18 11.96 -4.03
N GLU A 3 22.45 12.51 -5.01
CA GLU A 3 22.72 13.85 -5.57
C GLU A 3 22.55 14.98 -4.54
N ALA A 4 21.78 14.75 -3.50
CA ALA A 4 21.64 15.69 -2.38
C ALA A 4 22.69 15.46 -1.28
N GLY A 5 23.66 14.56 -1.50
CA GLY A 5 24.79 14.31 -0.60
C GLY A 5 24.50 13.34 0.55
N TYR A 6 23.42 12.55 0.47
CA TYR A 6 23.15 11.49 1.45
C TYR A 6 23.94 10.22 1.11
N ASP A 7 24.46 9.56 2.14
CA ASP A 7 24.85 8.16 2.07
C ASP A 7 23.56 7.32 2.04
N VAL A 8 23.38 6.53 0.96
CA VAL A 8 22.13 5.82 0.70
C VAL A 8 22.34 4.31 0.78
N TYR A 9 21.46 3.65 1.48
CA TYR A 9 21.38 2.20 1.61
C TYR A 9 20.01 1.72 1.11
N GLY A 10 19.99 0.64 0.33
CA GLY A 10 18.78 0.01 -0.16
C GLY A 10 18.25 -1.03 0.82
N ALA A 11 16.95 -1.09 0.99
CA ALA A 11 16.30 -2.15 1.74
C ALA A 11 15.01 -2.59 1.06
N THR A 12 14.77 -3.91 1.03
CA THR A 12 13.57 -4.50 0.41
C THR A 12 12.91 -5.49 1.36
N MET A 13 11.59 -5.43 1.44
CA MET A 13 10.80 -6.40 2.18
C MET A 13 10.56 -7.65 1.33
N ASN A 14 10.91 -8.83 1.86
CA ASN A 14 10.41 -10.11 1.36
C ASN A 14 9.08 -10.41 2.06
N GLN A 15 7.95 -10.25 1.35
CA GLN A 15 6.61 -10.25 1.91
C GLN A 15 5.86 -11.58 1.71
N VAL A 16 6.14 -12.29 0.62
CA VAL A 16 5.46 -13.54 0.25
C VAL A 16 6.47 -14.56 -0.27
N ASP A 17 6.12 -15.84 -0.19
CA ASP A 17 6.96 -16.90 -0.73
C ASP A 17 7.06 -16.78 -2.26
N GLY A 18 8.25 -16.99 -2.79
CA GLY A 18 8.51 -16.91 -4.24
C GLY A 18 8.50 -15.48 -4.80
N GLN A 19 8.51 -14.44 -3.96
CA GLN A 19 8.66 -13.06 -4.41
C GLN A 19 9.97 -12.87 -5.17
N ASP A 20 9.91 -12.36 -6.41
CA ASP A 20 11.09 -11.99 -7.15
C ASP A 20 11.69 -10.68 -6.59
N LEU A 21 12.92 -10.76 -6.12
CA LEU A 21 13.66 -9.64 -5.54
C LEU A 21 14.82 -9.18 -6.45
N THR A 22 14.95 -9.77 -7.63
CA THR A 22 16.05 -9.52 -8.55
C THR A 22 16.12 -8.06 -8.97
N GLU A 23 14.99 -7.46 -9.35
CA GLU A 23 14.95 -6.04 -9.74
C GLU A 23 15.44 -5.10 -8.64
N ALA A 24 15.16 -5.40 -7.37
CA ALA A 24 15.61 -4.55 -6.26
C ALA A 24 17.12 -4.65 -6.08
N GLN A 25 17.70 -5.83 -6.27
CA GLN A 25 19.14 -6.03 -6.23
C GLN A 25 19.83 -5.36 -7.43
N GLU A 26 19.32 -5.57 -8.65
CA GLU A 26 19.83 -4.94 -9.87
C GLU A 26 19.82 -3.40 -9.77
N MET A 27 18.78 -2.83 -9.17
CA MET A 27 18.69 -1.38 -8.94
C MET A 27 19.76 -0.93 -7.94
N ALA A 28 19.97 -1.66 -6.87
CA ALA A 28 21.00 -1.33 -5.87
C ALA A 28 22.41 -1.42 -6.48
N ASP A 29 22.67 -2.45 -7.27
CA ASP A 29 23.94 -2.63 -7.99
C ASP A 29 24.17 -1.50 -9.00
N PHE A 30 23.13 -1.13 -9.77
CA PHE A 30 23.19 -0.01 -10.70
C PHE A 30 23.52 1.33 -10.00
N LEU A 31 22.93 1.55 -8.82
CA LEU A 31 23.18 2.76 -8.03
C LEU A 31 24.48 2.70 -7.21
N GLY A 32 25.14 1.54 -7.15
CA GLY A 32 26.35 1.34 -6.35
C GLY A 32 26.12 1.48 -4.84
N ILE A 33 24.94 1.05 -4.35
CA ILE A 33 24.59 1.14 -2.93
C ILE A 33 24.49 -0.23 -2.27
N PRO A 34 24.86 -0.36 -0.97
CA PRO A 34 24.59 -1.57 -0.21
C PRO A 34 23.08 -1.86 -0.14
N HIS A 35 22.72 -3.14 -0.24
CA HIS A 35 21.31 -3.57 -0.23
C HIS A 35 21.07 -4.67 0.81
N LYS A 36 19.93 -4.62 1.48
CA LYS A 36 19.49 -5.63 2.45
C LYS A 36 18.06 -6.06 2.21
N VAL A 37 17.86 -7.36 2.11
CA VAL A 37 16.51 -7.96 2.13
C VAL A 37 16.14 -8.29 3.58
N ILE A 38 14.97 -7.86 4.00
CA ILE A 38 14.40 -8.16 5.32
C ILE A 38 13.20 -9.09 5.11
N ASP A 39 13.27 -10.27 5.74
CA ASP A 39 12.17 -11.23 5.71
C ASP A 39 11.04 -10.79 6.65
N VAL A 40 9.91 -10.46 6.07
CA VAL A 40 8.68 -10.07 6.79
C VAL A 40 7.51 -11.01 6.49
N ARG A 41 7.73 -12.14 5.82
CA ARG A 41 6.67 -13.04 5.32
C ARG A 41 5.70 -13.46 6.42
N LYS A 42 6.24 -13.94 7.55
CA LYS A 42 5.38 -14.36 8.66
C LYS A 42 4.55 -13.20 9.20
N MET A 43 5.16 -12.05 9.42
CA MET A 43 4.45 -10.87 9.91
C MET A 43 3.42 -10.36 8.90
N TYR A 44 3.76 -10.43 7.61
CA TYR A 44 2.86 -10.04 6.53
C TYR A 44 1.62 -10.95 6.50
N GLN A 45 1.81 -12.25 6.62
CA GLN A 45 0.72 -13.22 6.72
C GLN A 45 -0.16 -12.96 7.95
N ASP A 46 0.44 -12.83 9.12
CA ASP A 46 -0.28 -12.69 10.39
C ASP A 46 -1.03 -11.36 10.50
N VAL A 47 -0.53 -10.29 9.88
CA VAL A 47 -1.09 -8.94 10.04
C VAL A 47 -1.89 -8.51 8.82
N VAL A 48 -1.33 -8.62 7.60
CA VAL A 48 -1.95 -8.06 6.40
C VAL A 48 -2.94 -9.03 5.77
N LEU A 49 -2.52 -10.28 5.55
CA LEU A 49 -3.39 -11.28 4.91
C LEU A 49 -4.54 -11.68 5.84
N SER A 50 -4.27 -11.89 7.13
CA SER A 50 -5.34 -12.18 8.11
C SER A 50 -6.35 -11.02 8.18
N TYR A 51 -5.88 -9.77 8.28
CA TYR A 51 -6.76 -8.60 8.25
C TYR A 51 -7.62 -8.55 6.97
N PHE A 52 -7.01 -8.84 5.81
CA PHE A 52 -7.71 -8.84 4.53
C PHE A 52 -8.84 -9.89 4.51
N VAL A 53 -8.52 -11.12 4.87
CA VAL A 53 -9.47 -12.24 4.91
C VAL A 53 -10.59 -11.99 5.91
N ASP A 54 -10.23 -11.61 7.15
CA ASP A 54 -11.21 -11.40 8.22
C ASP A 54 -12.15 -10.22 7.94
N SER A 55 -11.64 -9.17 7.31
CA SER A 55 -12.48 -8.04 6.88
C SER A 55 -13.57 -8.50 5.91
N TYR A 56 -13.22 -9.24 4.88
CA TYR A 56 -14.20 -9.74 3.92
C TYR A 56 -15.18 -10.75 4.52
N LYS A 57 -14.75 -11.60 5.45
CA LYS A 57 -15.65 -12.49 6.22
C LYS A 57 -16.73 -11.70 6.96
N ASN A 58 -16.38 -10.50 7.43
CA ASN A 58 -17.29 -9.63 8.17
C ASN A 58 -18.00 -8.58 7.29
N GLY A 59 -17.92 -8.69 5.96
CA GLY A 59 -18.55 -7.75 5.03
C GLY A 59 -17.94 -6.36 4.97
N ILE A 60 -16.68 -6.23 5.41
CA ILE A 60 -15.90 -4.99 5.38
C ILE A 60 -14.96 -5.05 4.19
N THR A 61 -14.90 -4.01 3.38
CA THR A 61 -13.90 -3.87 2.32
C THR A 61 -12.59 -3.34 2.92
N PRO A 62 -11.52 -4.15 3.00
CA PRO A 62 -10.26 -3.74 3.62
C PRO A 62 -9.41 -2.86 2.72
N ASN A 63 -8.48 -2.12 3.34
CA ASN A 63 -7.32 -1.55 2.66
C ASN A 63 -6.04 -2.21 3.20
N PRO A 64 -5.57 -3.31 2.58
CA PRO A 64 -4.39 -4.03 3.06
C PRO A 64 -3.11 -3.21 2.96
N CYS A 65 -3.01 -2.28 2.00
CA CYS A 65 -1.85 -1.40 1.85
C CYS A 65 -1.68 -0.48 3.07
N MET A 66 -2.78 0.06 3.60
CA MET A 66 -2.73 0.87 4.83
C MET A 66 -2.28 0.05 6.04
N MET A 67 -2.73 -1.20 6.15
CA MET A 67 -2.30 -2.08 7.23
C MET A 67 -0.82 -2.44 7.11
N CYS A 68 -0.35 -2.72 5.87
CA CYS A 68 1.06 -2.95 5.56
C CYS A 68 1.92 -1.72 5.90
N ASP A 69 1.52 -0.54 5.45
CA ASP A 69 2.26 0.70 5.73
C ASP A 69 2.34 0.96 7.24
N PHE A 70 1.23 0.82 7.95
CA PHE A 70 1.19 1.07 9.40
C PHE A 70 2.04 0.08 10.20
N LYS A 71 1.82 -1.23 10.02
CA LYS A 71 2.41 -2.24 10.92
C LYS A 71 3.76 -2.75 10.45
N ILE A 72 3.97 -2.83 9.14
CA ILE A 72 5.17 -3.42 8.57
C ILE A 72 6.12 -2.34 8.06
N LYS A 73 5.76 -1.55 7.04
CA LYS A 73 6.68 -0.63 6.40
C LYS A 73 7.20 0.48 7.33
N PHE A 74 6.29 1.21 7.98
CA PHE A 74 6.62 2.28 8.94
C PHE A 74 6.67 1.79 10.40
N GLY A 75 6.41 0.51 10.66
CA GLY A 75 6.62 -0.15 11.93
C GLY A 75 7.91 -0.98 11.90
N PHE A 76 7.75 -2.30 11.91
CA PHE A 76 8.84 -3.27 12.03
C PHE A 76 10.00 -3.05 11.04
N PHE A 77 9.69 -2.84 9.76
CA PHE A 77 10.72 -2.66 8.73
C PHE A 77 11.50 -1.35 8.93
N TYR A 78 10.80 -0.25 9.22
CA TYR A 78 11.41 1.04 9.56
C TYR A 78 12.41 0.91 10.72
N ASP A 79 12.02 0.29 11.81
CA ASP A 79 12.89 0.11 12.98
C ASP A 79 14.08 -0.81 12.64
N THR A 80 13.80 -1.92 11.94
CA THR A 80 14.82 -2.92 11.58
C THR A 80 15.90 -2.35 10.67
N VAL A 81 15.55 -1.63 9.61
CA VAL A 81 16.54 -1.11 8.66
C VAL A 81 17.34 0.05 9.23
N ARG A 82 16.71 0.90 10.03
CA ARG A 82 17.42 1.99 10.72
C ARG A 82 18.45 1.46 11.69
N ALA A 83 18.10 0.45 12.47
CA ALA A 83 19.02 -0.20 13.39
C ALA A 83 20.14 -0.96 12.65
N TYR A 84 19.82 -1.64 11.53
CA TYR A 84 20.79 -2.41 10.76
C TYR A 84 21.86 -1.54 10.10
N PHE A 85 21.48 -0.40 9.52
CA PHE A 85 22.37 0.51 8.81
C PHE A 85 22.85 1.70 9.67
N ASP A 86 22.40 1.80 10.92
CA ASP A 86 22.64 2.96 11.80
C ASP A 86 22.28 4.29 11.11
N CYS A 87 21.10 4.32 10.46
CA CYS A 87 20.66 5.47 9.66
C CYS A 87 19.68 6.36 10.42
N PRO A 88 19.89 7.68 10.44
CA PRO A 88 18.94 8.60 11.08
C PRO A 88 17.64 8.76 10.30
N TYR A 89 17.65 8.53 8.98
CA TYR A 89 16.51 8.75 8.10
C TYR A 89 16.07 7.47 7.38
N PHE A 90 14.78 7.42 7.13
CA PHE A 90 14.13 6.39 6.31
C PHE A 90 13.40 7.06 5.14
N ALA A 91 13.68 6.63 3.92
CA ALA A 91 13.11 7.24 2.72
C ALA A 91 12.24 6.25 1.95
N THR A 92 11.11 6.72 1.42
CA THR A 92 10.24 5.94 0.54
C THR A 92 9.76 6.76 -0.65
N GLY A 93 9.32 6.06 -1.71
CA GLY A 93 8.78 6.67 -2.93
C GLY A 93 7.32 7.15 -2.83
N HIS A 94 6.77 7.35 -1.64
CA HIS A 94 5.41 7.87 -1.52
C HIS A 94 5.30 9.32 -1.98
N TYR A 95 4.20 9.61 -2.67
CA TYR A 95 3.81 10.97 -3.06
C TYR A 95 3.06 11.61 -1.89
N ALA A 96 3.79 12.12 -0.93
CA ALA A 96 3.33 12.91 0.21
C ALA A 96 4.42 13.89 0.60
N ARG A 97 4.12 14.91 1.38
CA ARG A 97 5.10 15.86 1.91
C ARG A 97 5.07 15.85 3.43
N ILE A 98 6.23 16.06 4.02
CA ILE A 98 6.36 16.33 5.44
C ILE A 98 6.95 17.72 5.60
N THR A 99 6.33 18.55 6.44
CA THR A 99 6.81 19.89 6.78
C THR A 99 6.82 20.07 8.28
N TYR A 100 7.72 20.92 8.77
CA TYR A 100 7.77 21.28 10.19
C TYR A 100 7.11 22.65 10.40
N ASP A 101 6.06 22.69 11.20
CA ASP A 101 5.42 23.93 11.65
C ASP A 101 6.13 24.46 12.89
N GLY A 102 7.03 25.43 12.71
CA GLY A 102 7.78 26.03 13.82
C GLY A 102 6.91 26.77 14.83
N THR A 103 5.70 27.19 14.44
CA THR A 103 4.76 27.86 15.38
C THR A 103 4.16 26.87 16.36
N ARG A 104 3.85 25.67 15.86
CA ARG A 104 3.24 24.58 16.66
C ARG A 104 4.27 23.61 17.23
N GLY A 105 5.52 23.68 16.78
CA GLY A 105 6.58 22.74 17.15
C GLY A 105 6.30 21.30 16.70
N LYS A 106 5.64 21.12 15.55
CA LYS A 106 5.16 19.81 15.09
C LYS A 106 5.40 19.58 13.59
N TYR A 107 5.67 18.33 13.24
CA TYR A 107 5.64 17.88 11.86
C TYR A 107 4.20 17.68 11.38
N GLN A 108 3.96 18.00 10.11
CA GLN A 108 2.67 17.89 9.44
C GLN A 108 2.83 17.10 8.16
N VAL A 109 1.84 16.27 7.84
CA VAL A 109 1.73 15.62 6.53
C VAL A 109 0.89 16.52 5.63
N GLU A 110 1.40 16.81 4.45
CA GLU A 110 0.73 17.59 3.43
C GLU A 110 0.54 16.77 2.15
N LYS A 111 -0.44 17.18 1.34
CA LYS A 111 -0.65 16.59 0.02
C LYS A 111 0.57 16.74 -0.86
N ALA A 112 0.79 15.77 -1.75
CA ALA A 112 1.81 15.85 -2.78
C ALA A 112 1.58 17.01 -3.75
N ALA A 113 2.63 17.43 -4.45
CA ALA A 113 2.50 18.39 -5.55
C ALA A 113 1.66 17.83 -6.71
N ASP A 114 1.83 16.54 -7.02
CA ASP A 114 0.99 15.82 -7.97
C ASP A 114 -0.24 15.27 -7.26
N ILE A 115 -1.33 16.04 -7.28
CA ILE A 115 -2.58 15.67 -6.61
C ILE A 115 -3.19 14.36 -7.15
N ALA A 116 -2.97 14.05 -8.43
CA ALA A 116 -3.47 12.80 -9.02
C ALA A 116 -2.73 11.56 -8.49
N LYS A 117 -1.56 11.75 -7.87
CA LYS A 117 -0.74 10.70 -7.27
C LYS A 117 -0.64 10.82 -5.74
N ASP A 118 -1.38 11.74 -5.13
CA ASP A 118 -1.31 11.99 -3.69
C ASP A 118 -1.60 10.73 -2.86
N GLN A 119 -0.69 10.43 -1.94
CA GLN A 119 -0.78 9.31 -1.01
C GLN A 119 -0.74 9.76 0.46
N SER A 120 -0.90 11.06 0.71
CA SER A 120 -0.86 11.62 2.07
C SER A 120 -1.89 10.99 3.01
N TYR A 121 -3.04 10.55 2.46
CA TYR A 121 -4.09 9.87 3.22
C TYR A 121 -3.64 8.55 3.89
N MET A 122 -2.57 7.93 3.38
CA MET A 122 -2.02 6.71 3.96
C MET A 122 -1.12 6.99 5.18
N MET A 123 -0.70 8.23 5.40
CA MET A 123 0.30 8.62 6.41
C MET A 123 -0.31 9.03 7.75
N TYR A 124 -1.63 8.92 7.95
CA TYR A 124 -2.34 9.40 9.15
C TYR A 124 -1.89 8.72 10.45
N HIS A 125 -1.27 7.56 10.36
CA HIS A 125 -0.81 6.76 11.51
C HIS A 125 0.63 7.09 11.95
N LEU A 126 1.36 7.91 11.20
CA LEU A 126 2.74 8.25 11.53
C LEU A 126 2.80 9.13 12.78
N THR A 127 3.68 8.76 13.70
CA THR A 127 3.94 9.54 14.91
C THR A 127 4.85 10.74 14.62
N GLN A 128 4.91 11.70 15.55
CA GLN A 128 5.81 12.86 15.43
C GLN A 128 7.28 12.46 15.35
N ASP A 129 7.68 11.44 16.09
CA ASP A 129 9.04 10.89 16.01
C ASP A 129 9.32 10.31 14.62
N GLN A 130 8.42 9.49 14.09
CA GLN A 130 8.55 8.95 12.74
C GLN A 130 8.60 10.05 11.68
N LEU A 131 7.72 11.06 11.77
CA LEU A 131 7.69 12.18 10.83
C LEU A 131 9.00 12.99 10.82
N ALA A 132 9.71 13.06 11.96
CA ALA A 132 11.01 13.72 12.06
C ALA A 132 12.11 12.97 11.29
N HIS A 133 11.94 11.67 11.07
CA HIS A 133 12.98 10.80 10.49
C HIS A 133 12.59 10.18 9.14
N ILE A 134 11.39 10.47 8.61
CA ILE A 134 10.93 9.97 7.31
C ILE A 134 11.10 11.04 6.24
N LEU A 135 11.60 10.62 5.07
CA LEU A 135 11.72 11.45 3.88
C LEU A 135 10.84 10.92 2.76
N PHE A 136 10.12 11.81 2.10
CA PHE A 136 9.35 11.54 0.88
C PHE A 136 9.92 12.35 -0.28
N PRO A 137 11.01 11.89 -0.92
CA PRO A 137 11.69 12.66 -1.97
C PRO A 137 10.80 13.00 -3.17
N LEU A 138 9.80 12.15 -3.46
CA LEU A 138 8.88 12.33 -4.58
C LEU A 138 7.71 13.27 -4.28
N GLY A 139 7.52 13.69 -3.04
CA GLY A 139 6.36 14.49 -2.62
C GLY A 139 6.24 15.85 -3.28
N ARG A 140 7.35 16.41 -3.79
CA ARG A 140 7.37 17.69 -4.53
C ARG A 140 7.48 17.52 -6.04
N MET A 141 7.45 16.29 -6.55
CA MET A 141 7.64 15.96 -7.96
C MET A 141 6.32 15.53 -8.62
N TYR A 142 6.18 15.83 -9.90
CA TYR A 142 5.11 15.23 -10.69
C TYR A 142 5.54 13.86 -11.23
N LYS A 143 4.62 12.93 -11.36
CA LYS A 143 4.91 11.58 -11.85
C LYS A 143 5.58 11.57 -13.23
N LYS A 144 5.17 12.47 -14.11
CA LYS A 144 5.80 12.66 -15.44
C LYS A 144 7.30 12.98 -15.33
N ASP A 145 7.69 13.81 -14.33
CA ASP A 145 9.07 14.21 -14.15
C ASP A 145 9.90 13.06 -13.54
N THR A 146 9.33 12.27 -12.61
CA THR A 146 10.02 11.10 -12.09
C THR A 146 10.25 10.05 -13.18
N ARG A 147 9.31 9.85 -14.11
CA ARG A 147 9.50 8.97 -15.27
C ARG A 147 10.59 9.47 -16.21
N ARG A 148 10.57 10.76 -16.55
CA ARG A 148 11.61 11.39 -17.40
C ARG A 148 13.00 11.24 -16.77
N ILE A 149 13.15 11.52 -15.48
CA ILE A 149 14.43 11.35 -14.75
C ILE A 149 14.87 9.88 -14.75
N SER A 150 13.94 8.94 -14.54
CA SER A 150 14.23 7.52 -14.58
C SER A 150 14.77 7.07 -15.95
N GLU A 151 14.17 7.57 -17.03
CA GLU A 151 14.60 7.31 -18.41
C GLU A 151 15.95 7.97 -18.71
N GLU A 152 16.11 9.26 -18.41
CA GLU A 152 17.35 10.02 -18.64
C GLU A 152 18.56 9.41 -17.90
N LYS A 153 18.32 8.81 -16.72
CA LYS A 153 19.35 8.14 -15.93
C LYS A 153 19.52 6.65 -16.30
N GLY A 154 18.72 6.12 -17.21
CA GLY A 154 18.78 4.74 -17.64
C GLY A 154 18.51 3.74 -16.52
N LEU A 155 17.62 4.07 -15.56
CA LEU A 155 17.30 3.16 -14.45
C LEU A 155 16.71 1.84 -14.98
N PRO A 156 17.08 0.66 -14.44
CA PRO A 156 16.61 -0.64 -14.93
C PRO A 156 15.08 -0.76 -15.06
N THR A 157 14.34 -0.03 -14.24
CA THR A 157 12.86 -0.09 -14.18
C THR A 157 12.15 1.07 -14.86
N TYR A 158 12.83 1.89 -15.68
CA TYR A 158 12.29 3.15 -16.23
C TYR A 158 10.99 2.94 -17.05
N ASN A 159 10.87 1.83 -17.78
CA ASN A 159 9.71 1.52 -18.64
C ASN A 159 8.68 0.59 -17.96
N LYS A 160 8.88 0.26 -16.67
CA LYS A 160 7.97 -0.62 -15.96
C LYS A 160 6.59 0.03 -15.79
N ALA A 161 5.54 -0.72 -16.10
CA ALA A 161 4.17 -0.29 -15.84
C ALA A 161 3.93 -0.11 -14.33
N GLU A 162 3.06 0.82 -13.97
CA GLU A 162 2.65 0.97 -12.57
C GLU A 162 1.86 -0.26 -12.15
N SER A 163 2.21 -0.82 -11.00
CA SER A 163 1.37 -1.83 -10.36
C SER A 163 0.06 -1.17 -9.92
N GLN A 164 -1.06 -1.70 -10.40
CA GLN A 164 -2.40 -1.26 -10.00
C GLN A 164 -3.03 -2.24 -9.01
N ASP A 165 -2.42 -3.41 -8.83
CA ASP A 165 -2.94 -4.49 -8.03
C ASP A 165 -2.32 -4.53 -6.63
N ILE A 166 -3.00 -5.26 -5.75
CA ILE A 166 -2.51 -5.54 -4.41
C ILE A 166 -1.29 -6.48 -4.52
N CYS A 167 -0.21 -6.16 -3.84
CA CYS A 167 1.12 -6.78 -4.03
C CYS A 167 1.18 -8.30 -3.79
N PHE A 168 0.24 -8.89 -3.05
CA PHE A 168 0.19 -10.33 -2.81
C PHE A 168 -0.67 -11.12 -3.81
N LEU A 169 -1.39 -10.44 -4.71
CA LEU A 169 -2.17 -11.09 -5.77
C LEU A 169 -1.28 -11.37 -7.00
N THR A 170 -0.19 -12.09 -6.80
CA THR A 170 0.79 -12.35 -7.86
C THR A 170 0.42 -13.54 -8.74
N SER A 171 -0.23 -14.55 -8.17
CA SER A 171 -0.64 -15.78 -8.87
C SER A 171 -2.13 -15.87 -9.16
N GLU A 172 -2.94 -15.15 -8.42
CA GLU A 172 -4.40 -15.12 -8.58
C GLU A 172 -4.82 -14.02 -9.55
N LYS A 173 -5.84 -14.32 -10.35
CA LYS A 173 -6.42 -13.38 -11.33
C LYS A 173 -7.24 -12.26 -10.67
N SER A 174 -7.65 -12.44 -9.40
CA SER A 174 -8.46 -11.46 -8.67
C SER A 174 -8.44 -11.72 -7.17
N TYR A 175 -8.79 -10.68 -6.40
CA TYR A 175 -8.98 -10.84 -4.94
C TYR A 175 -10.08 -11.86 -4.58
N ALA A 176 -11.07 -12.04 -5.44
CA ALA A 176 -12.13 -13.02 -5.21
C ALA A 176 -11.60 -14.46 -5.30
N GLU A 177 -10.71 -14.74 -6.27
CA GLU A 177 -10.04 -16.04 -6.38
C GLU A 177 -9.16 -16.32 -5.16
N PHE A 178 -8.37 -15.33 -4.73
CA PHE A 178 -7.59 -15.41 -3.50
C PHE A 178 -8.47 -15.76 -2.28
N LEU A 179 -9.58 -15.05 -2.11
CA LEU A 179 -10.51 -15.29 -1.01
C LEU A 179 -11.20 -16.66 -1.11
N GLN A 180 -11.51 -17.15 -2.31
CA GLN A 180 -12.07 -18.49 -2.50
C GLN A 180 -11.12 -19.58 -2.01
N ASN A 181 -9.81 -19.38 -2.19
CA ASN A 181 -8.78 -20.31 -1.72
C ASN A 181 -8.53 -20.23 -0.21
N HIS A 182 -8.68 -19.06 0.41
CA HIS A 182 -8.32 -18.81 1.81
C HIS A 182 -9.51 -18.69 2.76
N ALA A 183 -10.71 -18.41 2.26
CA ALA A 183 -11.92 -18.21 3.04
C ALA A 183 -13.19 -18.54 2.24
N PRO A 184 -13.35 -19.76 1.74
CA PRO A 184 -14.51 -20.15 0.93
C PRO A 184 -15.84 -19.93 1.65
N GLU A 185 -15.83 -19.97 2.97
CA GLU A 185 -17.01 -19.71 3.81
C GLU A 185 -17.54 -18.26 3.73
N ALA A 186 -16.72 -17.29 3.27
CA ALA A 186 -17.15 -15.91 3.07
C ALA A 186 -18.11 -15.75 1.88
N PHE A 187 -18.16 -16.74 0.98
CA PHE A 187 -18.99 -16.71 -0.23
C PHE A 187 -20.39 -17.31 -0.04
N ARG A 188 -20.96 -17.22 1.16
CA ARG A 188 -22.32 -17.69 1.43
C ARG A 188 -23.33 -16.75 0.79
N PRO A 189 -24.23 -17.26 -0.09
CA PRO A 189 -25.30 -16.46 -0.64
C PRO A 189 -26.30 -16.06 0.45
N GLY A 190 -26.86 -14.85 0.31
CA GLY A 190 -27.87 -14.35 1.24
C GLY A 190 -28.86 -13.43 0.56
N ASN A 191 -29.78 -12.86 1.32
CA ASN A 191 -30.77 -11.92 0.83
C ASN A 191 -30.24 -10.48 0.88
N ILE A 192 -30.53 -9.71 -0.17
CA ILE A 192 -30.43 -8.25 -0.16
C ILE A 192 -31.78 -7.73 0.32
N ILE A 193 -31.77 -6.95 1.41
CA ILE A 193 -33.00 -6.42 2.01
C ILE A 193 -32.96 -4.88 2.03
N ASP A 194 -34.13 -4.25 2.03
CA ASP A 194 -34.24 -2.81 2.25
C ASP A 194 -34.28 -2.48 3.76
N THR A 195 -34.32 -1.20 4.08
CA THR A 195 -34.42 -0.70 5.48
C THR A 195 -35.70 -1.10 6.20
N LYS A 196 -36.72 -1.62 5.47
CA LYS A 196 -37.98 -2.15 6.00
C LYS A 196 -37.98 -3.67 6.12
N GLY A 197 -36.84 -4.34 5.81
CA GLY A 197 -36.70 -5.79 5.87
C GLY A 197 -37.29 -6.54 4.65
N ARG A 198 -37.72 -5.85 3.59
CA ARG A 198 -38.26 -6.50 2.38
C ARG A 198 -37.11 -7.04 1.53
N ILE A 199 -37.23 -8.26 1.06
CA ILE A 199 -36.23 -8.88 0.18
C ILE A 199 -36.32 -8.24 -1.20
N LEU A 200 -35.19 -7.66 -1.64
CA LEU A 200 -35.04 -7.04 -2.96
C LEU A 200 -34.35 -7.97 -3.97
N GLY A 201 -33.55 -8.94 -3.48
CA GLY A 201 -32.79 -9.86 -4.31
C GLY A 201 -31.93 -10.80 -3.49
N ARG A 202 -30.97 -11.48 -4.16
CA ARG A 202 -30.00 -12.35 -3.51
C ARG A 202 -28.59 -11.97 -3.92
N HIS A 203 -27.67 -11.96 -2.97
CA HIS A 203 -26.24 -11.79 -3.20
C HIS A 203 -25.51 -13.13 -3.29
N LYS A 204 -24.35 -13.14 -3.98
CA LYS A 204 -23.50 -14.33 -4.20
C LYS A 204 -22.47 -14.58 -3.09
N GLY A 205 -22.43 -13.70 -2.10
CA GLY A 205 -21.45 -13.68 -1.01
C GLY A 205 -20.99 -12.25 -0.74
N LEU A 206 -20.74 -11.91 0.52
CA LEU A 206 -20.31 -10.56 0.93
C LEU A 206 -19.06 -10.02 0.22
N PRO A 207 -18.05 -10.84 -0.13
CA PRO A 207 -16.85 -10.36 -0.81
C PRO A 207 -17.09 -9.65 -2.15
N PHE A 208 -18.23 -9.88 -2.80
CA PHE A 208 -18.56 -9.23 -4.07
C PHE A 208 -19.19 -7.85 -3.93
N TYR A 209 -19.35 -7.36 -2.71
CA TYR A 209 -20.08 -6.13 -2.44
C TYR A 209 -19.30 -5.20 -1.53
N THR A 210 -19.36 -3.91 -1.85
CA THR A 210 -18.69 -2.84 -1.09
C THR A 210 -19.73 -1.79 -0.69
N ILE A 211 -19.61 -1.22 0.49
CA ILE A 211 -20.49 -0.14 0.96
C ILE A 211 -20.44 1.02 -0.04
N GLY A 212 -21.59 1.54 -0.44
CA GLY A 212 -21.72 2.58 -1.45
C GLY A 212 -21.77 2.06 -2.90
N GLN A 213 -21.68 0.74 -3.12
CA GLN A 213 -21.78 0.15 -4.44
C GLN A 213 -23.18 0.39 -5.04
N ARG A 214 -23.22 0.92 -6.27
CA ARG A 214 -24.49 1.22 -6.99
C ARG A 214 -24.79 0.28 -8.14
N LYS A 215 -23.78 -0.39 -8.66
CA LYS A 215 -23.89 -1.27 -9.85
C LYS A 215 -23.59 -2.70 -9.47
N GLY A 216 -24.18 -3.65 -10.20
CA GLY A 216 -23.93 -5.07 -9.99
C GLY A 216 -24.63 -5.68 -8.76
N LEU A 217 -25.55 -4.97 -8.12
CA LEU A 217 -26.33 -5.49 -6.99
C LEU A 217 -27.36 -6.53 -7.40
N GLY A 218 -27.77 -6.56 -8.69
CA GLY A 218 -28.81 -7.48 -9.17
C GLY A 218 -30.21 -7.19 -8.63
N VAL A 219 -30.45 -5.98 -8.15
CA VAL A 219 -31.76 -5.53 -7.65
C VAL A 219 -32.29 -4.40 -8.51
N SER A 220 -33.61 -4.41 -8.75
CA SER A 220 -34.32 -3.32 -9.40
C SER A 220 -35.02 -2.48 -8.33
N ALA A 221 -34.75 -1.21 -8.29
CA ALA A 221 -35.39 -0.28 -7.36
C ALA A 221 -35.74 1.04 -8.08
N ASN A 222 -36.85 1.67 -7.66
CA ASN A 222 -37.34 2.92 -8.25
C ASN A 222 -36.46 4.14 -7.86
N ALA A 223 -35.49 3.97 -6.97
CA ALA A 223 -34.52 4.99 -6.55
C ALA A 223 -33.14 4.34 -6.38
N PRO A 224 -32.04 5.13 -6.50
CA PRO A 224 -30.71 4.62 -6.23
C PRO A 224 -30.62 4.00 -4.83
N GLN A 225 -30.07 2.79 -4.75
CA GLN A 225 -29.75 2.10 -3.50
C GLN A 225 -28.24 2.13 -3.28
N TYR A 226 -27.81 2.19 -2.01
CA TYR A 226 -26.40 2.28 -1.62
C TYR A 226 -26.10 1.23 -0.57
#